data_cceb6d6e1245fc7562d6e416b26350b7
#
_entry.id   cceb6d6e1245fc7562d6e416b26350b7
#
_cell.length_a   1.000
_cell.length_b   1.000
_cell.length_c   1.000
_cell.angle_alpha   90.00
_cell.angle_beta   90.00
_cell.angle_gamma   90.00
#
_symmetry.space_group_name_H-M   'P 1'
#
loop_
_entity.id
_entity.type
_entity.pdbx_description
1 polymer ?
#
loop_
_entity_poly.entity_id
_entity_poly.type
_entity_poly.pdbx_seq_one_letter_code
_entity_poly.pdbx_strand_id
1 'polypeptide(L)'
;MRRRRKSSHAWVYVIWGINGSILLAALVVAILYTTSLRASAADQVLPTAASERTREVPPTSYWLPTLTPNPLYTPPVFETSTPFELEDGPRPTIIGYSLAARPIEVYTFGVGEREMLIVAGIHGGYEWNTIALANELITHINENPGAIPSDVTLYIIRNMNPDGEARDHGIDGRVNNNGVDLNRNFPSENWTEEWDRDGCWIYRPTTGGAYAGSEPETRSVMGFIKTHKIQALISYHSAALGVFPGGVPWEEPSKELAKALAKVTEYLYPPIDTGCEYTGTLADWAVENGVSAAVDMELRNHKDTDFEENLKALKVFLNFQP
;
A
#
# COMPACT_ATOMS: atom_id res chain seq x y z
N MET A 1 77.39 -3.37 -34.48
CA MET A 1 77.26 -3.38 -33.03
C MET A 1 75.84 -3.16 -32.61
N ARG A 2 75.08 -4.19 -32.19
CA ARG A 2 73.67 -4.11 -31.69
C ARG A 2 73.70 -4.05 -30.17
N ARG A 3 73.36 -2.92 -29.54
CA ARG A 3 73.19 -2.77 -28.11
C ARG A 3 71.93 -3.50 -27.66
N ARG A 4 72.00 -4.57 -26.85
CA ARG A 4 70.91 -5.20 -26.16
C ARG A 4 70.42 -4.26 -25.05
N ARG A 5 69.10 -3.79 -25.15
CA ARG A 5 68.41 -3.15 -24.02
C ARG A 5 68.13 -4.17 -22.95
N LYS A 6 68.63 -4.01 -21.75
CA LYS A 6 68.22 -4.74 -20.54
C LYS A 6 66.85 -4.21 -20.13
N SER A 7 65.80 -5.03 -20.23
CA SER A 7 64.52 -4.71 -19.64
C SER A 7 64.62 -4.82 -18.12
N SER A 8 64.44 -3.73 -17.40
CA SER A 8 64.42 -3.75 -15.94
C SER A 8 63.07 -4.26 -15.45
N HIS A 9 63.04 -5.40 -14.81
CA HIS A 9 61.82 -5.96 -14.15
C HIS A 9 61.45 -5.23 -12.86
N ALA A 10 62.04 -4.06 -12.58
CA ALA A 10 61.78 -3.26 -11.38
C ALA A 10 60.31 -2.94 -11.17
N TRP A 11 59.54 -2.73 -12.24
CA TRP A 11 58.09 -2.44 -12.19
C TRP A 11 57.27 -3.62 -11.61
N VAL A 12 57.65 -4.87 -11.84
CA VAL A 12 56.95 -6.04 -11.36
C VAL A 12 57.06 -6.11 -9.82
N TYR A 13 58.20 -5.80 -9.26
CA TYR A 13 58.38 -5.79 -7.80
C TYR A 13 57.63 -4.67 -7.10
N VAL A 14 57.49 -3.51 -7.74
CA VAL A 14 56.66 -2.40 -7.21
C VAL A 14 55.17 -2.79 -7.16
N ILE A 15 54.64 -3.39 -8.23
CA ILE A 15 53.23 -3.84 -8.27
C ILE A 15 53.00 -4.94 -7.22
N TRP A 16 53.92 -5.89 -7.05
CA TRP A 16 53.81 -6.95 -6.04
C TRP A 16 53.89 -6.38 -4.62
N GLY A 17 54.73 -5.38 -4.38
CA GLY A 17 54.83 -4.69 -3.08
C GLY A 17 53.54 -3.95 -2.73
N ILE A 18 52.93 -3.25 -3.67
CA ILE A 18 51.66 -2.52 -3.45
C ILE A 18 50.52 -3.49 -3.18
N ASN A 19 50.37 -4.57 -3.97
CA ASN A 19 49.35 -5.56 -3.74
C ASN A 19 49.53 -6.32 -2.40
N GLY A 20 50.76 -6.62 -2.00
CA GLY A 20 51.06 -7.21 -0.69
C GLY A 20 50.67 -6.30 0.47
N SER A 21 50.89 -5.00 0.34
CA SER A 21 50.52 -4.02 1.38
C SER A 21 48.99 -3.86 1.50
N ILE A 22 48.24 -3.89 0.39
CA ILE A 22 46.79 -3.83 0.39
C ILE A 22 46.17 -5.07 1.04
N LEU A 23 46.71 -6.28 0.73
CA LEU A 23 46.28 -7.53 1.34
C LEU A 23 46.54 -7.56 2.84
N LEU A 24 47.71 -7.07 3.30
CA LEU A 24 48.04 -6.99 4.71
C LEU A 24 47.10 -6.02 5.45
N ALA A 25 46.78 -4.85 4.86
CA ALA A 25 45.87 -3.90 5.44
C ALA A 25 44.41 -4.47 5.55
N ALA A 26 43.96 -5.18 4.55
CA ALA A 26 42.66 -5.85 4.57
C ALA A 26 42.60 -6.94 5.66
N LEU A 27 43.67 -7.71 5.85
CA LEU A 27 43.76 -8.74 6.89
C LEU A 27 43.70 -8.10 8.29
N VAL A 28 44.42 -7.00 8.52
CA VAL A 28 44.40 -6.28 9.80
C VAL A 28 43.02 -5.75 10.12
N VAL A 29 42.32 -5.15 9.13
CA VAL A 29 40.93 -4.68 9.30
C VAL A 29 39.98 -5.82 9.62
N ALA A 30 40.12 -6.97 8.97
CA ALA A 30 39.29 -8.15 9.24
C ALA A 30 39.54 -8.71 10.67
N ILE A 31 40.79 -8.72 11.14
CA ILE A 31 41.12 -9.16 12.51
C ILE A 31 40.54 -8.16 13.53
N LEU A 32 40.68 -6.87 13.32
CA LEU A 32 40.13 -5.86 14.22
C LEU A 32 38.58 -5.90 14.27
N TYR A 33 37.94 -6.16 13.13
CA TYR A 33 36.50 -6.34 13.08
C TYR A 33 36.02 -7.58 13.83
N THR A 34 36.69 -8.73 13.68
CA THR A 34 36.33 -9.96 14.39
C THR A 34 36.62 -9.89 15.89
N THR A 35 37.64 -9.16 16.32
CA THR A 35 37.92 -8.93 17.74
C THR A 35 36.92 -7.98 18.38
N SER A 36 36.46 -6.95 17.65
CA SER A 36 35.38 -6.05 18.07
C SER A 36 34.07 -6.80 18.27
N LEU A 37 33.70 -7.70 17.34
CA LEU A 37 32.52 -8.53 17.49
C LEU A 37 32.60 -9.51 18.70
N ARG A 38 33.78 -10.04 19.00
CA ARG A 38 33.96 -10.90 20.17
C ARG A 38 33.92 -10.12 21.48
N ALA A 39 34.40 -8.89 21.53
CA ALA A 39 34.32 -8.03 22.70
C ALA A 39 32.87 -7.64 23.01
N SER A 40 32.06 -7.38 21.97
CA SER A 40 30.61 -7.09 22.12
C SER A 40 29.79 -8.30 22.60
N ALA A 41 30.23 -9.53 22.31
CA ALA A 41 29.56 -10.75 22.76
C ALA A 41 29.93 -11.18 24.20
N ALA A 42 31.02 -10.66 24.75
CA ALA A 42 31.50 -11.04 26.10
C ALA A 42 30.87 -10.23 27.23
N ASP A 43 30.18 -9.14 26.92
CA ASP A 43 29.54 -8.23 27.91
C ASP A 43 28.06 -8.54 28.21
N GLN A 44 27.51 -9.64 27.65
CA GLN A 44 26.22 -10.18 28.04
C GLN A 44 26.36 -11.27 29.10
N VAL A 45 26.76 -10.89 30.32
CA VAL A 45 26.61 -11.74 31.49
C VAL A 45 25.12 -11.72 31.89
N LEU A 46 24.43 -12.82 31.61
CA LEU A 46 23.09 -13.07 32.15
C LEU A 46 23.16 -13.04 33.70
N PRO A 47 22.30 -12.25 34.37
CA PRO A 47 22.23 -12.32 35.81
C PRO A 47 21.70 -13.68 36.25
N THR A 48 22.47 -14.36 37.07
CA THR A 48 22.09 -15.60 37.76
C THR A 48 20.80 -15.40 38.53
N ALA A 49 19.83 -16.30 38.37
CA ALA A 49 18.56 -16.33 39.05
C ALA A 49 18.74 -16.15 40.57
N ALA A 50 18.34 -15.01 41.10
CA ALA A 50 18.20 -14.80 42.53
C ALA A 50 16.86 -15.37 42.96
N SER A 51 16.89 -16.23 43.97
CA SER A 51 15.84 -16.82 44.77
C SER A 51 14.50 -16.04 44.78
N GLU A 52 13.45 -16.69 44.35
CA GLU A 52 12.07 -16.25 44.54
C GLU A 52 11.78 -16.02 46.03
N ARG A 53 11.71 -14.75 46.41
CA ARG A 53 10.87 -14.34 47.56
C ARG A 53 9.49 -14.05 46.99
N THR A 54 8.57 -14.92 47.27
CA THR A 54 7.12 -14.69 47.14
C THR A 54 6.78 -13.37 47.86
N ARG A 55 6.66 -12.29 47.08
CA ARG A 55 6.10 -11.04 47.58
C ARG A 55 4.60 -11.19 47.52
N GLU A 56 3.96 -11.38 48.68
CA GLU A 56 2.51 -11.24 48.76
C GLU A 56 2.13 -9.86 48.23
N VAL A 57 1.47 -9.84 47.07
CA VAL A 57 0.89 -8.63 46.50
C VAL A 57 -0.44 -8.42 47.25
N PRO A 58 -0.60 -7.32 48.01
CA PRO A 58 -1.89 -6.99 48.59
C PRO A 58 -2.91 -6.80 47.46
N PRO A 59 -4.18 -7.19 47.68
CA PRO A 59 -5.20 -6.99 46.66
C PRO A 59 -5.37 -5.49 46.39
N THR A 60 -4.76 -5.00 45.32
CA THR A 60 -5.04 -3.67 44.83
C THR A 60 -6.42 -3.73 44.18
N SER A 61 -7.41 -3.21 44.90
CA SER A 61 -8.67 -2.85 44.28
C SER A 61 -8.38 -1.74 43.27
N TYR A 62 -8.26 -2.14 41.99
CA TYR A 62 -8.25 -1.16 40.91
C TYR A 62 -9.64 -0.50 40.87
N TRP A 63 -9.75 0.67 41.46
CA TRP A 63 -10.81 1.58 41.12
C TRP A 63 -10.47 2.06 39.70
N LEU A 64 -11.13 1.45 38.70
CA LEU A 64 -11.18 2.09 37.38
C LEU A 64 -11.77 3.48 37.62
N PRO A 65 -11.05 4.57 37.27
CA PRO A 65 -11.66 5.88 37.32
C PRO A 65 -12.89 5.81 36.41
N THR A 66 -14.05 5.98 37.00
CA THR A 66 -15.27 6.18 36.22
C THR A 66 -15.01 7.47 35.46
N LEU A 67 -14.83 7.37 34.13
CA LEU A 67 -14.73 8.54 33.27
C LEU A 67 -16.08 9.25 33.39
N THR A 68 -16.16 10.20 34.29
CA THR A 68 -17.28 11.14 34.32
C THR A 68 -17.19 11.90 32.98
N PRO A 69 -18.20 11.83 32.12
CA PRO A 69 -18.19 12.58 30.87
C PRO A 69 -17.91 14.04 31.21
N ASN A 70 -16.83 14.61 30.64
CA ASN A 70 -16.60 16.04 30.78
C ASN A 70 -17.76 16.75 30.09
N PRO A 71 -18.61 17.50 30.83
CA PRO A 71 -19.79 18.14 30.27
C PRO A 71 -19.46 19.23 29.25
N LEU A 72 -18.17 19.56 29.07
CA LEU A 72 -17.68 20.51 28.08
C LEU A 72 -17.05 19.82 26.86
N TYR A 73 -16.98 18.48 26.87
CA TYR A 73 -16.54 17.74 25.69
C TYR A 73 -17.75 17.53 24.77
N THR A 74 -17.98 18.45 23.88
CA THR A 74 -18.73 18.18 22.66
C THR A 74 -17.81 17.37 21.75
N PRO A 75 -18.09 16.09 21.48
CA PRO A 75 -17.32 15.38 20.46
C PRO A 75 -17.37 16.21 19.18
N PRO A 76 -16.25 16.30 18.42
CA PRO A 76 -16.27 16.99 17.16
C PRO A 76 -17.42 16.40 16.33
N VAL A 77 -18.33 17.26 15.87
CA VAL A 77 -19.32 16.87 14.87
C VAL A 77 -18.50 16.68 13.61
N PHE A 78 -18.14 15.43 13.31
CA PHE A 78 -17.61 15.09 12.02
C PHE A 78 -18.75 15.37 11.03
N GLU A 79 -18.55 16.31 10.13
CA GLU A 79 -19.45 16.48 9.01
C GLU A 79 -19.48 15.12 8.31
N THR A 80 -20.63 14.46 8.38
CA THR A 80 -20.83 13.25 7.60
C THR A 80 -20.70 13.68 6.15
N SER A 81 -19.74 13.10 5.42
CA SER A 81 -19.69 13.27 3.97
C SER A 81 -21.10 13.07 3.43
N THR A 82 -21.55 13.99 2.56
CA THR A 82 -22.90 13.89 1.98
C THR A 82 -23.04 12.48 1.39
N PRO A 83 -24.03 11.68 1.81
CA PRO A 83 -24.20 10.36 1.26
C PRO A 83 -24.31 10.46 -0.26
N PHE A 84 -23.49 9.68 -0.96
CA PHE A 84 -23.65 9.57 -2.40
C PHE A 84 -24.86 8.65 -2.65
N GLU A 85 -25.90 9.19 -3.25
CA GLU A 85 -27.10 8.44 -3.62
C GLU A 85 -27.36 8.63 -5.12
N LEU A 86 -27.58 7.51 -5.82
CA LEU A 86 -28.15 7.54 -7.18
C LEU A 86 -29.66 7.65 -7.06
N GLU A 87 -30.25 8.69 -7.64
CA GLU A 87 -31.71 8.90 -7.61
C GLU A 87 -32.47 7.72 -8.27
N ASP A 88 -31.93 7.17 -9.37
CA ASP A 88 -32.51 6.06 -10.13
C ASP A 88 -31.41 5.07 -10.55
N GLY A 89 -30.87 4.27 -9.62
CA GLY A 89 -29.76 3.36 -9.92
C GLY A 89 -29.67 2.17 -8.98
N PRO A 90 -28.67 1.27 -9.19
CA PRO A 90 -28.47 0.16 -8.31
C PRO A 90 -28.13 0.66 -6.91
N ARG A 91 -28.81 0.10 -5.91
CA ARG A 91 -28.44 0.34 -4.52
C ARG A 91 -27.13 -0.39 -4.22
N PRO A 92 -26.20 0.23 -3.49
CA PRO A 92 -24.96 -0.44 -3.10
C PRO A 92 -25.24 -1.59 -2.14
N THR A 93 -24.38 -2.60 -2.22
CA THR A 93 -24.29 -3.65 -1.20
C THR A 93 -23.25 -3.22 -0.17
N ILE A 94 -23.57 -3.33 1.12
CA ILE A 94 -22.61 -3.09 2.20
C ILE A 94 -21.79 -4.35 2.39
N ILE A 95 -20.46 -4.24 2.19
CA ILE A 95 -19.51 -5.36 2.32
C ILE A 95 -18.82 -5.39 3.69
N GLY A 96 -18.95 -4.32 4.46
CA GLY A 96 -18.39 -4.18 5.80
C GLY A 96 -18.55 -2.78 6.34
N TYR A 97 -17.87 -2.54 7.45
CA TYR A 97 -17.90 -1.24 8.15
C TYR A 97 -16.48 -0.85 8.58
N SER A 98 -16.23 0.45 8.56
CA SER A 98 -15.01 1.03 9.14
C SER A 98 -15.02 0.95 10.67
N LEU A 99 -13.91 1.35 11.28
CA LEU A 99 -13.82 1.43 12.76
C LEU A 99 -14.88 2.35 13.40
N ALA A 100 -15.26 3.43 12.73
CA ALA A 100 -16.32 4.32 13.20
C ALA A 100 -17.72 3.88 12.73
N ALA A 101 -17.87 2.62 12.31
CA ALA A 101 -19.12 2.01 11.84
C ALA A 101 -19.72 2.72 10.59
N ARG A 102 -18.90 3.32 9.74
CA ARG A 102 -19.33 3.83 8.44
C ARG A 102 -19.35 2.69 7.43
N PRO A 103 -20.40 2.59 6.58
CA PRO A 103 -20.50 1.49 5.63
C PRO A 103 -19.41 1.57 4.55
N ILE A 104 -18.90 0.41 4.14
CA ILE A 104 -18.09 0.22 2.95
C ILE A 104 -19.00 -0.37 1.89
N GLU A 105 -19.20 0.40 0.82
CA GLU A 105 -20.22 0.16 -0.19
C GLU A 105 -19.60 -0.30 -1.51
N VAL A 106 -20.24 -1.30 -2.14
CA VAL A 106 -19.92 -1.73 -3.49
C VAL A 106 -21.13 -1.58 -4.40
N TYR A 107 -20.93 -0.93 -5.54
CA TYR A 107 -21.89 -0.80 -6.63
C TYR A 107 -21.62 -1.90 -7.66
N THR A 108 -22.68 -2.53 -8.18
CA THR A 108 -22.57 -3.64 -9.14
C THR A 108 -23.27 -3.27 -10.45
N PHE A 109 -22.58 -3.45 -11.56
CA PHE A 109 -23.09 -3.19 -12.90
C PHE A 109 -22.84 -4.39 -13.81
N GLY A 110 -23.84 -4.75 -14.63
CA GLY A 110 -23.77 -5.92 -15.49
C GLY A 110 -24.00 -7.23 -14.74
N VAL A 111 -24.02 -8.33 -15.50
CA VAL A 111 -24.30 -9.70 -14.99
C VAL A 111 -23.47 -10.76 -15.73
N GLY A 112 -22.34 -10.38 -16.30
CA GLY A 112 -21.45 -11.26 -17.04
C GLY A 112 -20.57 -12.12 -16.13
N GLU A 113 -19.93 -13.13 -16.73
CA GLU A 113 -19.08 -14.07 -15.99
C GLU A 113 -17.67 -13.51 -15.69
N ARG A 114 -17.23 -12.47 -16.41
CA ARG A 114 -15.95 -11.78 -16.15
C ARG A 114 -16.17 -10.74 -15.09
N GLU A 115 -15.64 -10.99 -13.91
CA GLU A 115 -15.76 -10.07 -12.76
C GLU A 115 -14.56 -9.13 -12.71
N MET A 116 -14.84 -7.83 -12.68
CA MET A 116 -13.86 -6.76 -12.67
C MET A 116 -14.11 -5.86 -11.45
N LEU A 117 -13.04 -5.39 -10.80
CA LEU A 117 -13.15 -4.60 -9.58
C LEU A 117 -12.40 -3.26 -9.71
N ILE A 118 -13.06 -2.19 -9.35
CA ILE A 118 -12.46 -0.87 -9.09
C ILE A 118 -12.57 -0.58 -7.60
N VAL A 119 -11.46 -0.15 -6.98
CA VAL A 119 -11.41 0.30 -5.59
C VAL A 119 -10.95 1.76 -5.57
N ALA A 120 -11.68 2.62 -4.87
CA ALA A 120 -11.33 4.01 -4.66
C ALA A 120 -11.31 4.34 -3.16
N GLY A 121 -10.73 5.48 -2.82
CA GLY A 121 -10.73 6.00 -1.46
C GLY A 121 -9.97 5.16 -0.44
N ILE A 122 -8.97 4.35 -0.84
CA ILE A 122 -8.16 3.60 0.11
C ILE A 122 -7.40 4.54 1.07
N HIS A 123 -6.99 5.71 0.56
CA HIS A 123 -6.40 6.79 1.35
C HIS A 123 -7.41 7.90 1.72
N GLY A 124 -8.69 7.57 1.74
CA GLY A 124 -9.78 8.41 2.25
C GLY A 124 -9.72 9.86 1.76
N GLY A 125 -9.77 10.79 2.69
CA GLY A 125 -9.81 12.22 2.37
C GLY A 125 -8.50 12.78 1.83
N TYR A 126 -7.35 12.16 2.03
CA TYR A 126 -6.08 12.60 1.43
C TYR A 126 -6.13 12.48 -0.11
N GLU A 127 -6.77 11.44 -0.61
CA GLU A 127 -6.97 11.18 -2.04
C GLU A 127 -8.48 11.21 -2.38
N TRP A 128 -9.22 12.17 -1.80
CA TRP A 128 -10.67 12.32 -1.94
C TRP A 128 -11.15 12.40 -3.40
N ASN A 129 -10.28 12.87 -4.30
CA ASN A 129 -10.57 12.95 -5.72
C ASN A 129 -10.75 11.57 -6.37
N THR A 130 -10.18 10.49 -5.80
CA THR A 130 -10.44 9.12 -6.24
C THR A 130 -11.87 8.69 -5.89
N ILE A 131 -12.40 9.13 -4.75
CA ILE A 131 -13.79 8.91 -4.34
C ILE A 131 -14.73 9.68 -5.27
N ALA A 132 -14.39 10.93 -5.58
CA ALA A 132 -15.13 11.76 -6.53
C ALA A 132 -15.15 11.11 -7.92
N LEU A 133 -14.02 10.60 -8.41
CA LEU A 133 -13.95 9.84 -9.67
C LEU A 133 -14.86 8.61 -9.64
N ALA A 134 -14.85 7.85 -8.55
CA ALA A 134 -15.74 6.69 -8.42
C ALA A 134 -17.22 7.10 -8.52
N ASN A 135 -17.61 8.21 -7.89
CA ASN A 135 -18.97 8.75 -7.99
C ASN A 135 -19.33 9.12 -9.44
N GLU A 136 -18.41 9.79 -10.15
CA GLU A 136 -18.61 10.16 -11.56
C GLU A 136 -18.71 8.92 -12.47
N LEU A 137 -17.87 7.91 -12.26
CA LEU A 137 -17.92 6.65 -13.01
C LEU A 137 -19.23 5.89 -12.74
N ILE A 138 -19.67 5.79 -11.49
CA ILE A 138 -20.93 5.15 -11.10
C ILE A 138 -22.10 5.85 -11.76
N THR A 139 -22.15 7.18 -11.72
CA THR A 139 -23.19 7.99 -12.35
C THR A 139 -23.19 7.78 -13.87
N HIS A 140 -22.03 7.88 -14.50
CA HIS A 140 -21.90 7.70 -15.95
C HIS A 140 -22.36 6.31 -16.41
N ILE A 141 -21.96 5.25 -15.72
CA ILE A 141 -22.36 3.88 -16.05
C ILE A 141 -23.86 3.69 -15.85
N ASN A 142 -24.42 4.26 -14.80
CA ASN A 142 -25.86 4.21 -14.55
C ASN A 142 -26.67 4.88 -15.67
N GLU A 143 -26.20 6.03 -16.15
CA GLU A 143 -26.80 6.76 -17.28
C GLU A 143 -26.55 6.06 -18.63
N ASN A 144 -25.48 5.28 -18.74
CA ASN A 144 -25.03 4.60 -19.96
C ASN A 144 -24.83 3.09 -19.73
N PRO A 145 -25.89 2.32 -19.43
CA PRO A 145 -25.77 0.90 -19.08
C PRO A 145 -25.12 0.05 -20.19
N GLY A 146 -25.19 0.50 -21.44
CA GLY A 146 -24.50 -0.13 -22.58
C GLY A 146 -22.98 0.05 -22.57
N ALA A 147 -22.41 0.82 -21.63
CA ALA A 147 -20.96 0.92 -21.46
C ALA A 147 -20.33 -0.38 -20.90
N ILE A 148 -21.12 -1.19 -20.19
CA ILE A 148 -20.68 -2.47 -19.65
C ILE A 148 -20.87 -3.58 -20.68
N PRO A 149 -19.82 -4.29 -21.13
CA PRO A 149 -19.94 -5.46 -22.01
C PRO A 149 -20.84 -6.52 -21.39
N SER A 150 -21.60 -7.24 -22.22
CA SER A 150 -22.57 -8.23 -21.76
C SER A 150 -21.97 -9.42 -21.00
N ASP A 151 -20.69 -9.68 -21.19
CA ASP A 151 -19.91 -10.73 -20.53
C ASP A 151 -19.21 -10.25 -19.25
N VAL A 152 -19.39 -8.97 -18.84
CA VAL A 152 -18.74 -8.35 -17.69
C VAL A 152 -19.72 -8.09 -16.55
N THR A 153 -19.27 -8.34 -15.33
CA THR A 153 -19.79 -7.77 -14.09
C THR A 153 -18.72 -6.84 -13.52
N LEU A 154 -19.04 -5.56 -13.40
CA LEU A 154 -18.16 -4.56 -12.79
C LEU A 154 -18.62 -4.25 -11.38
N TYR A 155 -17.70 -4.35 -10.43
CA TYR A 155 -17.85 -3.91 -9.06
C TYR A 155 -17.05 -2.62 -8.84
N ILE A 156 -17.63 -1.66 -8.13
CA ILE A 156 -16.96 -0.41 -7.73
C ILE A 156 -17.12 -0.23 -6.23
N ILE A 157 -16.02 -0.40 -5.48
CA ILE A 157 -15.92 0.02 -4.09
C ILE A 157 -15.61 1.50 -4.10
N ARG A 158 -16.62 2.31 -3.79
CA ARG A 158 -16.58 3.77 -3.92
C ARG A 158 -15.58 4.42 -2.97
N ASN A 159 -15.52 3.94 -1.74
CA ASN A 159 -14.70 4.51 -0.68
C ASN A 159 -14.32 3.42 0.33
N MET A 160 -13.06 3.00 0.30
CA MET A 160 -12.56 1.98 1.22
C MET A 160 -12.26 2.54 2.61
N ASN A 161 -11.93 3.84 2.72
CA ASN A 161 -11.58 4.50 3.99
C ASN A 161 -12.53 5.67 4.31
N PRO A 162 -13.80 5.39 4.65
CA PRO A 162 -14.76 6.44 4.94
C PRO A 162 -14.46 7.21 6.24
N ASP A 163 -13.63 6.66 7.12
CA ASP A 163 -13.18 7.35 8.32
C ASP A 163 -12.13 8.41 8.00
N GLY A 164 -11.21 8.11 7.08
CA GLY A 164 -10.23 9.06 6.59
C GLY A 164 -10.87 10.21 5.81
N GLU A 165 -11.86 9.90 4.95
CA GLU A 165 -12.63 10.91 4.22
C GLU A 165 -13.34 11.88 5.18
N ALA A 166 -14.02 11.35 6.19
CA ALA A 166 -14.76 12.16 7.16
C ALA A 166 -13.87 12.97 8.10
N ARG A 167 -12.56 12.64 8.19
CA ARG A 167 -11.64 13.29 9.10
C ARG A 167 -11.03 14.56 8.53
N ASP A 168 -10.44 14.47 7.35
CA ASP A 168 -9.68 15.56 6.74
C ASP A 168 -9.38 15.26 5.27
N HIS A 169 -9.39 16.31 4.42
CA HIS A 169 -8.93 16.22 3.03
C HIS A 169 -7.43 16.53 2.86
N GLY A 170 -6.69 16.54 3.95
CA GLY A 170 -5.23 16.61 3.97
C GLY A 170 -4.59 15.28 4.35
N ILE A 171 -3.31 15.32 4.69
CA ILE A 171 -2.50 14.13 5.00
C ILE A 171 -3.07 13.30 6.15
N ASP A 172 -3.78 13.90 7.09
CA ASP A 172 -4.41 13.19 8.20
C ASP A 172 -5.58 12.31 7.75
N GLY A 173 -6.18 12.62 6.59
CA GLY A 173 -7.22 11.79 5.96
C GLY A 173 -6.69 10.52 5.28
N ARG A 174 -5.36 10.35 5.16
CA ARG A 174 -4.76 9.18 4.51
C ARG A 174 -5.01 7.87 5.26
N VAL A 175 -4.85 7.89 6.56
CA VAL A 175 -4.96 6.71 7.42
C VAL A 175 -6.39 6.49 7.92
N ASN A 176 -6.72 5.27 8.36
CA ASN A 176 -7.98 4.98 9.03
C ASN A 176 -8.00 5.51 10.49
N ASN A 177 -9.02 5.16 11.27
CA ASN A 177 -9.14 5.62 12.66
C ASN A 177 -8.14 4.98 13.64
N ASN A 178 -7.47 3.89 13.26
CA ASN A 178 -6.32 3.34 14.02
C ASN A 178 -4.98 4.01 13.64
N GLY A 179 -4.96 4.95 12.70
CA GLY A 179 -3.73 5.54 12.18
C GLY A 179 -2.98 4.62 11.21
N VAL A 180 -3.64 3.60 10.68
CA VAL A 180 -3.08 2.63 9.74
C VAL A 180 -3.28 3.08 8.31
N ASP A 181 -2.22 3.00 7.50
CA ASP A 181 -2.30 3.14 6.05
C ASP A 181 -2.86 1.84 5.46
N LEU A 182 -4.10 1.89 4.96
CA LEU A 182 -4.79 0.70 4.48
C LEU A 182 -4.11 0.05 3.27
N ASN A 183 -3.38 0.83 2.42
CA ASN A 183 -2.58 0.28 1.34
C ASN A 183 -1.18 -0.19 1.80
N ARG A 184 -1.01 -0.39 3.12
CA ARG A 184 0.12 -1.06 3.76
C ARG A 184 -0.34 -2.20 4.68
N ASN A 185 -1.65 -2.46 4.75
CA ASN A 185 -2.24 -3.41 5.69
C ASN A 185 -2.61 -4.76 5.07
N PHE A 186 -2.54 -4.92 3.75
CA PHE A 186 -2.85 -6.20 3.11
C PHE A 186 -1.76 -7.25 3.41
N PRO A 187 -2.13 -8.52 3.65
CA PRO A 187 -1.20 -9.60 3.96
C PRO A 187 -0.50 -10.15 2.69
N SER A 188 0.17 -9.27 1.95
CA SER A 188 1.09 -9.64 0.87
C SER A 188 2.39 -10.23 1.44
N GLU A 189 3.13 -10.98 0.62
CA GLU A 189 4.38 -11.64 1.06
C GLU A 189 5.42 -10.66 1.61
N ASN A 190 5.40 -9.41 1.13
CA ASN A 190 6.30 -8.34 1.55
C ASN A 190 5.77 -7.45 2.68
N TRP A 191 4.67 -7.79 3.32
CA TRP A 191 4.07 -6.96 4.36
C TRP A 191 5.04 -6.67 5.51
N THR A 192 5.04 -5.42 6.01
CA THR A 192 5.79 -4.99 7.19
C THR A 192 4.92 -4.13 8.10
N GLU A 193 5.14 -4.18 9.43
CA GLU A 193 4.43 -3.35 10.41
C GLU A 193 4.79 -1.87 10.24
N GLU A 194 6.08 -1.56 10.22
CA GLU A 194 6.60 -0.20 9.97
C GLU A 194 6.94 -0.06 8.48
N TRP A 195 6.23 0.83 7.81
CA TRP A 195 6.57 1.18 6.45
C TRP A 195 7.40 2.45 6.42
N ASP A 196 8.61 2.34 5.94
CA ASP A 196 9.65 3.34 5.81
C ASP A 196 9.64 4.37 6.98
N ARG A 197 10.60 4.25 7.85
CA ARG A 197 10.70 4.97 9.12
C ARG A 197 10.49 6.48 8.99
N ASP A 198 10.88 7.08 7.87
CA ASP A 198 10.72 8.50 7.56
C ASP A 198 9.50 8.80 6.69
N GLY A 199 8.66 7.79 6.40
CA GLY A 199 7.48 7.91 5.55
C GLY A 199 7.79 8.08 4.07
N CYS A 200 9.02 7.76 3.66
CA CYS A 200 9.52 7.83 2.30
C CYS A 200 9.16 9.17 1.60
N TRP A 201 8.47 9.12 0.46
CA TRP A 201 8.13 10.34 -0.30
C TRP A 201 7.12 11.26 0.41
N ILE A 202 6.32 10.75 1.36
CA ILE A 202 5.38 11.59 2.14
C ILE A 202 6.02 12.25 3.37
N TYR A 203 7.27 11.92 3.67
CA TYR A 203 8.04 12.43 4.81
C TYR A 203 7.30 12.30 6.16
N ARG A 204 6.47 11.27 6.30
CA ARG A 204 5.73 10.96 7.51
C ARG A 204 5.72 9.45 7.73
N PRO A 205 6.13 8.97 8.90
CA PRO A 205 6.03 7.56 9.25
C PRO A 205 4.59 7.08 9.14
N THR A 206 4.39 5.90 8.56
CA THR A 206 3.11 5.22 8.52
C THR A 206 3.27 3.80 9.04
N THR A 207 2.17 3.18 9.44
CA THR A 207 2.16 1.79 9.87
C THR A 207 1.27 0.94 8.99
N GLY A 208 1.70 -0.30 8.73
CA GLY A 208 0.89 -1.35 8.11
C GLY A 208 -0.07 -2.03 9.07
N GLY A 209 -0.22 -1.51 10.31
CA GLY A 209 -1.10 -2.04 11.33
C GLY A 209 -0.43 -3.04 12.27
N ALA A 210 -1.11 -3.44 13.35
CA ALA A 210 -0.59 -4.35 14.37
C ALA A 210 -0.25 -5.76 13.82
N TYR A 211 -0.87 -6.15 12.74
CA TYR A 211 -0.58 -7.34 11.95
C TYR A 211 -1.22 -7.18 10.55
N ALA A 212 -0.76 -7.95 9.59
CA ALA A 212 -1.28 -7.95 8.24
C ALA A 212 -2.79 -8.26 8.23
N GLY A 213 -3.60 -7.36 7.65
CA GLY A 213 -5.06 -7.48 7.66
C GLY A 213 -5.71 -7.16 9.01
N SER A 214 -5.03 -6.40 9.89
CA SER A 214 -5.58 -6.00 11.20
C SER A 214 -6.84 -5.14 11.09
N GLU A 215 -6.98 -4.37 10.02
CA GLU A 215 -8.04 -3.37 9.90
C GLU A 215 -9.36 -3.94 9.36
N PRO A 216 -10.51 -3.52 9.90
CA PRO A 216 -11.81 -4.01 9.43
C PRO A 216 -12.09 -3.64 7.98
N GLU A 217 -11.64 -2.49 7.52
CA GLU A 217 -11.73 -2.03 6.14
C GLU A 217 -11.00 -2.98 5.20
N THR A 218 -9.75 -3.32 5.53
CA THR A 218 -8.94 -4.29 4.78
C THR A 218 -9.61 -5.65 4.72
N ARG A 219 -10.09 -6.15 5.87
CA ARG A 219 -10.80 -7.46 5.93
C ARG A 219 -12.07 -7.48 5.10
N SER A 220 -12.80 -6.37 5.03
CA SER A 220 -14.03 -6.26 4.23
C SER A 220 -13.73 -6.42 2.75
N VAL A 221 -12.71 -5.73 2.22
CA VAL A 221 -12.29 -5.83 0.81
C VAL A 221 -11.70 -7.21 0.53
N MET A 222 -10.85 -7.74 1.41
CA MET A 222 -10.33 -9.10 1.28
C MET A 222 -11.44 -10.15 1.24
N GLY A 223 -12.45 -10.03 2.11
CA GLY A 223 -13.62 -10.91 2.15
C GLY A 223 -14.41 -10.86 0.85
N PHE A 224 -14.62 -9.65 0.32
CA PHE A 224 -15.29 -9.46 -0.96
C PHE A 224 -14.53 -10.14 -2.10
N ILE A 225 -13.22 -9.86 -2.26
CA ILE A 225 -12.40 -10.44 -3.33
C ILE A 225 -12.37 -11.99 -3.23
N LYS A 226 -12.24 -12.55 -2.03
CA LYS A 226 -12.21 -14.01 -1.82
C LYS A 226 -13.52 -14.73 -2.15
N THR A 227 -14.65 -14.01 -2.15
CA THR A 227 -15.96 -14.59 -2.46
C THR A 227 -16.39 -14.40 -3.90
N HIS A 228 -15.59 -13.69 -4.70
CA HIS A 228 -15.81 -13.40 -6.11
C HIS A 228 -14.64 -13.92 -6.95
N LYS A 229 -14.85 -14.03 -8.27
CA LYS A 229 -13.82 -14.47 -9.23
C LYS A 229 -13.24 -13.27 -9.98
N ILE A 230 -12.75 -12.28 -9.23
CA ILE A 230 -12.21 -11.05 -9.80
C ILE A 230 -11.05 -11.39 -10.73
N GLN A 231 -11.17 -11.03 -12.01
CA GLN A 231 -10.14 -11.27 -13.02
C GLN A 231 -9.14 -10.12 -13.12
N ALA A 232 -9.63 -8.88 -12.99
CA ALA A 232 -8.75 -7.73 -12.96
C ALA A 232 -9.21 -6.67 -11.96
N LEU A 233 -8.26 -5.91 -11.42
CA LEU A 233 -8.48 -4.90 -10.39
C LEU A 233 -7.73 -3.61 -10.72
N ILE A 234 -8.41 -2.46 -10.56
CA ILE A 234 -7.78 -1.13 -10.48
C ILE A 234 -8.02 -0.58 -9.07
N SER A 235 -6.95 -0.24 -8.35
CA SER A 235 -6.99 0.58 -7.15
C SER A 235 -6.59 2.00 -7.53
N TYR A 236 -7.50 2.97 -7.35
CA TYR A 236 -7.25 4.37 -7.69
C TYR A 236 -6.58 5.10 -6.54
N HIS A 237 -5.52 5.83 -6.90
CA HIS A 237 -4.69 6.65 -6.03
C HIS A 237 -4.47 8.05 -6.63
N SER A 238 -3.80 8.90 -5.90
CA SER A 238 -3.19 10.16 -6.37
C SER A 238 -1.95 10.50 -5.52
N ALA A 239 -0.88 11.12 -6.04
CA ALA A 239 -0.91 11.79 -7.33
C ALA A 239 0.36 11.53 -8.17
N ALA A 240 0.10 11.41 -9.46
CA ALA A 240 1.06 11.59 -10.56
C ALA A 240 2.22 10.59 -10.67
N LEU A 241 2.25 9.51 -9.89
CA LEU A 241 3.37 8.56 -9.90
C LEU A 241 3.31 7.56 -11.07
N GLY A 242 2.13 7.28 -11.62
CA GLY A 242 1.92 6.39 -12.75
C GLY A 242 1.03 5.19 -12.47
N VAL A 243 1.20 4.10 -13.21
CA VAL A 243 0.44 2.86 -13.05
C VAL A 243 1.39 1.78 -12.56
N PHE A 244 1.19 1.33 -11.32
CA PHE A 244 2.01 0.31 -10.66
C PHE A 244 1.36 -1.05 -10.83
N PRO A 245 2.02 -2.02 -11.50
CA PRO A 245 1.53 -3.40 -11.55
C PRO A 245 1.59 -4.08 -10.19
N GLY A 246 0.62 -4.93 -9.89
CA GLY A 246 0.66 -5.77 -8.70
C GLY A 246 1.56 -6.99 -8.86
N GLY A 247 1.99 -7.52 -7.71
CA GLY A 247 2.89 -8.65 -7.56
C GLY A 247 4.32 -8.27 -7.19
N VAL A 248 5.00 -9.13 -6.45
CA VAL A 248 6.40 -8.94 -6.02
C VAL A 248 7.21 -10.20 -6.38
N PRO A 249 7.94 -10.17 -7.51
CA PRO A 249 8.04 -9.11 -8.54
C PRO A 249 6.75 -8.93 -9.35
N TRP A 250 6.59 -7.79 -10.01
CA TRP A 250 5.40 -7.49 -10.81
C TRP A 250 5.00 -8.61 -11.76
N GLU A 251 3.77 -9.09 -11.66
CA GLU A 251 3.21 -10.15 -12.46
C GLU A 251 2.96 -9.71 -13.92
N GLU A 252 3.16 -10.62 -14.88
CA GLU A 252 3.08 -10.26 -16.30
C GLU A 252 1.68 -9.76 -16.72
N PRO A 253 0.54 -10.39 -16.31
CA PRO A 253 -0.78 -9.86 -16.63
C PRO A 253 -1.01 -8.45 -16.06
N SER A 254 -0.50 -8.14 -14.87
CA SER A 254 -0.56 -6.80 -14.26
C SER A 254 0.25 -5.78 -15.07
N LYS A 255 1.43 -6.16 -15.58
CA LYS A 255 2.24 -5.31 -16.47
C LYS A 255 1.52 -5.04 -17.79
N GLU A 256 0.86 -6.04 -18.38
CA GLU A 256 0.08 -5.84 -19.61
C GLU A 256 -1.12 -4.91 -19.38
N LEU A 257 -1.82 -5.06 -18.25
CA LEU A 257 -2.89 -4.14 -17.88
C LEU A 257 -2.36 -2.70 -17.73
N ALA A 258 -1.26 -2.51 -16.98
CA ALA A 258 -0.64 -1.20 -16.79
C ALA A 258 -0.24 -0.55 -18.12
N LYS A 259 0.40 -1.30 -19.02
CA LYS A 259 0.75 -0.84 -20.38
C LYS A 259 -0.48 -0.44 -21.19
N ALA A 260 -1.57 -1.23 -21.11
CA ALA A 260 -2.79 -0.96 -21.84
C ALA A 260 -3.49 0.32 -21.35
N LEU A 261 -3.51 0.54 -20.04
CA LEU A 261 -4.07 1.75 -19.42
C LEU A 261 -3.22 2.99 -19.75
N ALA A 262 -1.90 2.92 -19.57
CA ALA A 262 -0.99 4.02 -19.88
C ALA A 262 -0.99 4.42 -21.37
N LYS A 263 -1.34 3.50 -22.27
CA LYS A 263 -1.43 3.79 -23.72
C LYS A 263 -2.59 4.72 -24.09
N VAL A 264 -3.65 4.74 -23.29
CA VAL A 264 -4.87 5.53 -23.57
C VAL A 264 -5.05 6.71 -22.64
N THR A 265 -4.17 6.84 -21.64
CA THR A 265 -4.14 7.92 -20.66
C THR A 265 -2.79 8.63 -20.68
N GLU A 266 -2.66 9.72 -19.92
CA GLU A 266 -1.38 10.39 -19.70
C GLU A 266 -0.62 9.85 -18.47
N TYR A 267 -1.10 8.78 -17.84
CA TYR A 267 -0.46 8.16 -16.69
C TYR A 267 0.77 7.35 -17.10
N LEU A 268 1.83 7.50 -16.34
CA LEU A 268 3.14 6.94 -16.71
C LEU A 268 3.19 5.42 -16.55
N TYR A 269 3.82 4.75 -17.50
CA TYR A 269 4.29 3.38 -17.36
C TYR A 269 5.63 3.22 -18.11
N PRO A 270 6.70 2.72 -17.49
CA PRO A 270 6.79 2.40 -16.06
C PRO A 270 6.49 3.61 -15.17
N PRO A 271 6.00 3.37 -13.94
CA PRO A 271 5.76 4.44 -12.98
C PRO A 271 7.06 5.11 -12.55
N ILE A 272 6.96 6.28 -11.92
CA ILE A 272 8.10 7.00 -11.37
C ILE A 272 8.75 6.15 -10.27
N ASP A 273 10.06 5.90 -10.40
CA ASP A 273 10.84 5.30 -9.33
C ASP A 273 11.07 6.34 -8.22
N THR A 274 10.41 6.14 -7.10
CA THR A 274 10.54 7.01 -5.91
C THR A 274 11.69 6.59 -5.00
N GLY A 275 12.31 5.44 -5.27
CA GLY A 275 13.28 4.80 -4.37
C GLY A 275 12.64 4.20 -3.12
N CYS A 276 11.29 4.13 -3.06
CA CYS A 276 10.54 3.53 -1.96
C CYS A 276 10.18 2.08 -2.27
N GLU A 277 10.27 1.22 -1.28
CA GLU A 277 9.71 -0.13 -1.34
C GLU A 277 8.28 -0.09 -0.82
N TYR A 278 7.30 -0.32 -1.68
CA TYR A 278 5.89 -0.38 -1.31
C TYR A 278 5.56 -1.79 -0.84
N THR A 279 5.02 -1.91 0.38
CA THR A 279 4.72 -3.20 1.02
C THR A 279 3.26 -3.25 1.46
N GLY A 280 2.67 -4.44 1.54
CA GLY A 280 1.31 -4.60 2.05
C GLY A 280 0.24 -3.91 1.19
N THR A 281 0.43 -3.82 -0.13
CA THR A 281 -0.51 -3.14 -1.04
C THR A 281 -1.68 -4.04 -1.42
N LEU A 282 -2.81 -3.40 -1.80
CA LEU A 282 -3.96 -4.13 -2.33
C LEU A 282 -3.62 -4.86 -3.63
N ALA A 283 -2.90 -4.20 -4.54
CA ALA A 283 -2.59 -4.77 -5.85
C ALA A 283 -1.69 -6.02 -5.74
N ASP A 284 -0.66 -5.98 -4.89
CA ASP A 284 0.21 -7.14 -4.66
C ASP A 284 -0.57 -8.30 -4.06
N TRP A 285 -1.27 -8.03 -2.95
CA TRP A 285 -2.07 -9.07 -2.28
C TRP A 285 -3.14 -9.67 -3.18
N ALA A 286 -3.79 -8.87 -4.03
CA ALA A 286 -4.85 -9.35 -4.91
C ALA A 286 -4.33 -10.39 -5.91
N VAL A 287 -3.18 -10.15 -6.54
CA VAL A 287 -2.56 -11.13 -7.47
C VAL A 287 -2.11 -12.39 -6.73
N GLU A 288 -1.50 -12.27 -5.56
CA GLU A 288 -1.12 -13.40 -4.70
C GLU A 288 -2.33 -14.26 -4.30
N ASN A 289 -3.54 -13.68 -4.30
CA ASN A 289 -4.78 -14.34 -3.90
C ASN A 289 -5.74 -14.64 -5.07
N GLY A 290 -5.21 -14.71 -6.30
CA GLY A 290 -5.90 -15.27 -7.46
C GLY A 290 -6.59 -14.25 -8.38
N VAL A 291 -6.43 -12.94 -8.16
CA VAL A 291 -6.77 -11.93 -9.16
C VAL A 291 -5.72 -11.99 -10.25
N SER A 292 -6.12 -12.19 -11.51
CA SER A 292 -5.16 -12.42 -12.60
C SER A 292 -4.32 -11.19 -12.93
N ALA A 293 -4.87 -9.97 -12.80
CA ALA A 293 -4.16 -8.71 -13.00
C ALA A 293 -4.64 -7.63 -12.03
N ALA A 294 -3.73 -6.92 -11.39
CA ALA A 294 -4.07 -5.80 -10.53
C ALA A 294 -3.10 -4.64 -10.74
N VAL A 295 -3.59 -3.41 -10.59
CA VAL A 295 -2.76 -2.21 -10.67
C VAL A 295 -3.21 -1.18 -9.62
N ASP A 296 -2.23 -0.45 -9.05
CA ASP A 296 -2.46 0.83 -8.39
C ASP A 296 -2.28 1.94 -9.45
N MET A 297 -3.30 2.76 -9.66
CA MET A 297 -3.36 3.76 -10.74
C MET A 297 -3.49 5.17 -10.18
N GLU A 298 -2.53 6.02 -10.48
CA GLU A 298 -2.35 7.33 -9.87
C GLU A 298 -2.91 8.46 -10.73
N LEU A 299 -3.94 9.17 -10.24
CA LEU A 299 -4.43 10.40 -10.87
C LEU A 299 -3.35 11.48 -10.89
N ARG A 300 -3.45 12.48 -11.77
CA ARG A 300 -2.43 13.51 -11.99
C ARG A 300 -2.16 14.41 -10.79
N ASN A 301 -3.14 14.60 -9.91
CA ASN A 301 -3.02 15.45 -8.73
C ASN A 301 -4.08 15.07 -7.71
N HIS A 302 -4.07 15.68 -6.52
CA HIS A 302 -5.03 15.42 -5.43
C HIS A 302 -6.35 16.21 -5.53
N LYS A 303 -6.70 16.78 -6.69
CA LYS A 303 -7.88 17.65 -6.83
C LYS A 303 -8.82 17.23 -7.96
N ASP A 304 -8.22 16.97 -9.13
CA ASP A 304 -8.97 16.65 -10.33
C ASP A 304 -9.26 15.15 -10.39
N THR A 305 -10.42 14.78 -10.92
CA THR A 305 -10.79 13.37 -11.09
C THR A 305 -10.22 12.77 -12.38
N ASP A 306 -9.72 13.61 -13.28
CA ASP A 306 -9.29 13.22 -14.63
C ASP A 306 -10.33 12.38 -15.36
N PHE A 307 -11.64 12.72 -15.19
CA PHE A 307 -12.77 11.89 -15.59
C PHE A 307 -12.71 11.43 -17.05
N GLU A 308 -12.48 12.34 -17.99
CA GLU A 308 -12.39 12.01 -19.43
C GLU A 308 -11.27 11.03 -19.76
N GLU A 309 -10.14 11.12 -19.04
CA GLU A 309 -9.04 10.16 -19.14
C GLU A 309 -9.48 8.81 -18.59
N ASN A 310 -10.16 8.82 -17.46
CA ASN A 310 -10.57 7.61 -16.78
C ASN A 310 -11.75 6.90 -17.48
N LEU A 311 -12.53 7.59 -18.30
CA LEU A 311 -13.48 6.94 -19.22
C LEU A 311 -12.76 6.11 -20.31
N LYS A 312 -11.62 6.59 -20.81
CA LYS A 312 -10.81 5.82 -21.76
C LYS A 312 -10.19 4.60 -21.05
N ALA A 313 -9.69 4.81 -19.84
CA ALA A 313 -9.15 3.74 -18.99
C ALA A 313 -10.23 2.69 -18.68
N LEU A 314 -11.42 3.10 -18.28
CA LEU A 314 -12.56 2.21 -18.02
C LEU A 314 -12.87 1.33 -19.24
N LYS A 315 -12.93 1.92 -20.43
CA LYS A 315 -13.19 1.16 -21.67
C LYS A 315 -12.11 0.11 -21.93
N VAL A 316 -10.83 0.42 -21.72
CA VAL A 316 -9.72 -0.53 -21.86
C VAL A 316 -9.83 -1.60 -20.80
N PHE A 317 -10.06 -1.23 -19.54
CA PHE A 317 -10.19 -2.14 -18.42
C PHE A 317 -11.30 -3.16 -18.64
N LEU A 318 -12.52 -2.74 -18.99
CA LEU A 318 -13.66 -3.62 -19.21
C LEU A 318 -13.46 -4.62 -20.37
N ASN A 319 -12.55 -4.33 -21.31
CA ASN A 319 -12.21 -5.22 -22.43
C ASN A 319 -10.89 -5.97 -22.21
N PHE A 320 -10.20 -5.75 -21.09
CA PHE A 320 -8.96 -6.45 -20.79
C PHE A 320 -9.24 -7.92 -20.49
N GLN A 321 -8.40 -8.80 -21.07
CA GLN A 321 -8.42 -10.24 -20.84
C GLN A 321 -7.01 -10.64 -20.38
N PRO A 322 -6.84 -10.99 -19.10
CA PRO A 322 -5.54 -11.36 -18.52
C PRO A 322 -5.00 -12.70 -19.03
#